data_877bf77bcb4160e61fa3a2b16eb5eff1
#
_entry.id   877bf77bcb4160e61fa3a2b16eb5eff1
#
_cell.length_a   1.000
_cell.length_b   1.000
_cell.length_c   1.000
_cell.angle_alpha   90.00
_cell.angle_beta   90.00
_cell.angle_gamma   90.00
#
_symmetry.space_group_name_H-M   'P 1'
#
loop_
_entity.id
_entity.type
_entity.pdbx_description
1 polymer ?
#
loop_
_entity_poly.entity_id
_entity_poly.type
_entity_poly.pdbx_seq_one_letter_code
_entity_poly.pdbx_strand_id
1 'polypeptide(L)'
;MITSEWLYWLIGAFFIAVAVIIVTDTSHAKRLGNAAFWGILGVSFFYGTFVAAKTAPSWVLGIAVLVMVALAGLGFTGTTSRTRVASIPGAGTGAETGPAEPTAAATKPAASTSVLATTSPDERAAFATRFGNKLFIPALVVPVVAVLVATLGPLVSIGGEPLLAEGSATLTGLGIGSVLAVVVAVFVLRPPGIATPIREGGRLLQAIGWAALLPQMLSTLGIVFTQAGVGDAVGTIIKSILPGGSLIAAVVVYCLGMALFTIIMGNAFAAFPIMTAAIGWPVLVQGFDGNPAAIFAIGMLAGFCGTLVTPMAANFNLVPAALLEMRDKYGPIKAQIPTAAILLVVNMGVMYLVAF
;
A
#
# COMPACT_ATOMS: atom_id res chain seq x y z
N MET A 1 -25.69 -14.46 6.49
CA MET A 1 -24.49 -14.17 5.68
C MET A 1 -23.55 -13.20 6.43
N ILE A 2 -22.30 -13.54 6.55
CA ILE A 2 -21.27 -12.63 7.09
C ILE A 2 -20.79 -11.74 5.94
N THR A 3 -20.97 -10.43 6.07
CA THR A 3 -20.49 -9.42 5.11
C THR A 3 -19.13 -8.88 5.59
N SER A 4 -18.40 -8.19 4.74
CA SER A 4 -17.12 -7.55 5.13
C SER A 4 -17.29 -6.27 5.96
N GLU A 5 -18.52 -5.85 6.26
CA GLU A 5 -18.79 -4.58 6.96
C GLU A 5 -18.22 -4.53 8.38
N TRP A 6 -18.32 -5.65 9.12
CA TRP A 6 -17.74 -5.73 10.47
C TRP A 6 -16.23 -5.43 10.48
N LEU A 7 -15.52 -5.81 9.41
CA LEU A 7 -14.09 -5.54 9.27
C LEU A 7 -13.85 -4.04 9.07
N TYR A 8 -14.64 -3.37 8.24
CA TYR A 8 -14.53 -1.93 8.07
C TYR A 8 -14.82 -1.17 9.36
N TRP A 9 -15.80 -1.61 10.13
CA TRP A 9 -16.10 -1.02 11.44
C TRP A 9 -14.95 -1.25 12.44
N LEU A 10 -14.38 -2.44 12.47
CA LEU A 10 -13.21 -2.74 13.30
C LEU A 10 -12.02 -1.84 12.96
N ILE A 11 -11.71 -1.70 11.66
CA ILE A 11 -10.64 -0.83 11.17
C ILE A 11 -10.95 0.62 11.51
N GLY A 12 -12.17 1.08 11.30
CA GLY A 12 -12.62 2.42 11.65
C GLY A 12 -12.46 2.72 13.14
N ALA A 13 -12.90 1.79 14.00
CA ALA A 13 -12.75 1.89 15.45
C ALA A 13 -11.27 1.94 15.86
N PHE A 14 -10.40 1.14 15.22
CA PHE A 14 -8.97 1.18 15.47
C PHE A 14 -8.34 2.53 15.11
N PHE A 15 -8.67 3.11 13.96
CA PHE A 15 -8.18 4.44 13.58
C PHE A 15 -8.67 5.54 14.53
N ILE A 16 -9.93 5.46 14.99
CA ILE A 16 -10.46 6.40 15.99
C ILE A 16 -9.73 6.24 17.32
N ALA A 17 -9.48 5.02 17.78
CA ALA A 17 -8.72 4.76 19.01
C ALA A 17 -7.31 5.35 18.91
N VAL A 18 -6.64 5.19 17.77
CA VAL A 18 -5.32 5.80 17.50
C VAL A 18 -5.41 7.32 17.51
N ALA A 19 -6.43 7.92 16.87
CA ALA A 19 -6.64 9.36 16.86
C ALA A 19 -6.83 9.92 18.28
N VAL A 20 -7.61 9.24 19.14
CA VAL A 20 -7.80 9.59 20.55
C VAL A 20 -6.49 9.55 21.32
N ILE A 21 -5.69 8.50 21.15
CA ILE A 21 -4.37 8.39 21.80
C ILE A 21 -3.46 9.54 21.36
N ILE A 22 -3.44 9.88 20.06
CA ILE A 22 -2.64 10.99 19.53
C ILE A 22 -3.07 12.33 20.11
N VAL A 23 -4.38 12.60 20.21
CA VAL A 23 -4.88 13.87 20.79
C VAL A 23 -4.46 14.01 22.24
N THR A 24 -4.47 12.93 23.01
CA THR A 24 -4.11 12.94 24.44
C THR A 24 -2.60 13.08 24.66
N ASP A 25 -1.78 12.82 23.62
CA ASP A 25 -0.32 12.98 23.69
C ASP A 25 0.08 14.47 23.57
N THR A 26 0.21 15.14 24.70
CA THR A 26 0.61 16.56 24.75
C THR A 26 2.05 16.82 24.31
N SER A 27 2.88 15.77 24.23
CA SER A 27 4.29 15.89 23.82
C SER A 27 4.45 16.02 22.30
N HIS A 28 3.41 15.67 21.54
CA HIS A 28 3.47 15.66 20.07
C HIS A 28 3.05 17.02 19.48
N ALA A 29 3.98 17.76 18.87
CA ALA A 29 3.70 19.12 18.36
C ALA A 29 2.59 19.19 17.29
N LYS A 30 2.41 18.12 16.50
CA LYS A 30 1.38 18.02 15.44
C LYS A 30 0.22 17.11 15.81
N ARG A 31 -0.07 16.97 17.12
CA ARG A 31 -1.10 16.04 17.61
C ARG A 31 -2.47 16.25 16.98
N LEU A 32 -2.90 17.51 16.84
CA LEU A 32 -4.22 17.82 16.30
C LEU A 32 -4.35 17.44 14.81
N GLY A 33 -3.33 17.75 14.01
CA GLY A 33 -3.33 17.40 12.58
C GLY A 33 -3.28 15.89 12.35
N ASN A 34 -2.41 15.16 13.07
CA ASN A 34 -2.37 13.71 13.00
C ASN A 34 -3.66 13.06 13.51
N ALA A 35 -4.20 13.55 14.62
CA ALA A 35 -5.45 13.02 15.16
C ALA A 35 -6.64 13.29 14.23
N ALA A 36 -6.71 14.48 13.62
CA ALA A 36 -7.71 14.79 12.62
C ALA A 36 -7.59 13.87 11.41
N PHE A 37 -6.37 13.63 10.90
CA PHE A 37 -6.12 12.73 9.76
C PHE A 37 -6.63 11.31 10.03
N TRP A 38 -6.19 10.68 11.14
CA TRP A 38 -6.60 9.32 11.49
C TRP A 38 -8.06 9.24 11.91
N GLY A 39 -8.59 10.29 12.57
CA GLY A 39 -9.99 10.37 12.95
C GLY A 39 -10.93 10.48 11.75
N ILE A 40 -10.61 11.33 10.77
CA ILE A 40 -11.36 11.44 9.52
C ILE A 40 -11.34 10.11 8.76
N LEU A 41 -10.16 9.46 8.67
CA LEU A 41 -10.05 8.15 8.04
C LEU A 41 -10.93 7.12 8.75
N GLY A 42 -10.89 7.06 10.09
CA GLY A 42 -11.72 6.15 10.88
C GLY A 42 -13.21 6.37 10.67
N VAL A 43 -13.68 7.63 10.72
CA VAL A 43 -15.08 7.99 10.45
C VAL A 43 -15.48 7.64 9.02
N SER A 44 -14.55 7.79 8.05
CA SER A 44 -14.81 7.44 6.64
C SER A 44 -15.10 5.95 6.46
N PHE A 45 -14.48 5.06 7.25
CA PHE A 45 -14.79 3.63 7.23
C PHE A 45 -16.22 3.33 7.69
N PHE A 46 -16.70 3.99 8.75
CA PHE A 46 -18.11 3.87 9.18
C PHE A 46 -19.07 4.47 8.16
N TYR A 47 -18.78 5.67 7.67
CA TYR A 47 -19.61 6.34 6.69
C TYR A 47 -19.69 5.56 5.37
N GLY A 48 -18.63 4.87 4.99
CA GLY A 48 -18.56 4.04 3.79
C GLY A 48 -19.64 2.97 3.73
N THR A 49 -20.08 2.41 4.87
CA THR A 49 -21.19 1.46 4.95
C THR A 49 -22.50 2.08 4.45
N PHE A 50 -22.79 3.31 4.85
CA PHE A 50 -24.00 4.03 4.41
C PHE A 50 -23.96 4.40 2.93
N VAL A 51 -22.75 4.71 2.42
CA VAL A 51 -22.55 4.96 0.98
C VAL A 51 -22.73 3.68 0.18
N ALA A 52 -22.20 2.55 0.63
CA ALA A 52 -22.37 1.25 -0.01
C ALA A 52 -23.85 0.81 -0.02
N ALA A 53 -24.58 1.11 1.06
CA ALA A 53 -26.02 0.89 1.15
C ALA A 53 -26.86 1.90 0.35
N LYS A 54 -26.23 2.88 -0.35
CA LYS A 54 -26.89 3.96 -1.10
C LYS A 54 -27.81 4.86 -0.25
N THR A 55 -27.60 4.89 1.06
CA THR A 55 -28.37 5.72 2.01
C THR A 55 -27.68 7.06 2.29
N ALA A 56 -26.42 7.22 1.91
CA ALA A 56 -25.64 8.45 2.09
C ALA A 56 -24.89 8.84 0.81
N PRO A 57 -24.65 10.14 0.58
CA PRO A 57 -24.00 10.62 -0.63
C PRO A 57 -22.49 10.33 -0.61
N SER A 58 -21.95 9.81 -1.72
CA SER A 58 -20.52 9.45 -1.85
C SER A 58 -19.57 10.65 -1.89
N TRP A 59 -20.03 11.83 -2.29
CA TRP A 59 -19.19 13.04 -2.36
C TRP A 59 -18.60 13.45 -1.00
N VAL A 60 -19.26 13.09 0.10
CA VAL A 60 -18.76 13.36 1.47
C VAL A 60 -17.43 12.66 1.71
N LEU A 61 -17.29 11.40 1.25
CA LEU A 61 -16.00 10.67 1.29
C LEU A 61 -14.94 11.36 0.44
N GLY A 62 -15.32 11.90 -0.72
CA GLY A 62 -14.43 12.69 -1.56
C GLY A 62 -13.88 13.91 -0.84
N ILE A 63 -14.75 14.67 -0.16
CA ILE A 63 -14.33 15.82 0.67
C ILE A 63 -13.42 15.35 1.82
N ALA A 64 -13.75 14.25 2.50
CA ALA A 64 -12.92 13.71 3.57
C ALA A 64 -11.50 13.40 3.07
N VAL A 65 -11.37 12.77 1.90
CA VAL A 65 -10.07 12.50 1.26
C VAL A 65 -9.33 13.80 0.94
N LEU A 66 -10.00 14.79 0.36
CA LEU A 66 -9.38 16.10 0.04
C LEU A 66 -8.88 16.81 1.31
N VAL A 67 -9.65 16.77 2.41
CA VAL A 67 -9.23 17.33 3.70
C VAL A 67 -8.00 16.59 4.24
N MET A 68 -7.98 15.25 4.17
CA MET A 68 -6.81 14.47 4.61
C MET A 68 -5.56 14.78 3.77
N VAL A 69 -5.72 14.93 2.45
CA VAL A 69 -4.62 15.33 1.55
C VAL A 69 -4.14 16.73 1.88
N ALA A 70 -5.04 17.68 2.15
CA ALA A 70 -4.68 19.03 2.56
C ALA A 70 -3.92 19.04 3.90
N LEU A 71 -4.39 18.29 4.90
CA LEU A 71 -3.70 18.15 6.19
C LEU A 71 -2.27 17.61 6.01
N ALA A 72 -2.09 16.62 5.13
CA ALA A 72 -0.79 16.05 4.83
C ALA A 72 0.11 17.02 4.04
N GLY A 73 -0.43 17.63 2.97
CA GLY A 73 0.30 18.53 2.07
C GLY A 73 0.71 19.85 2.72
N LEU A 74 -0.12 20.40 3.60
CA LEU A 74 0.20 21.61 4.37
C LEU A 74 1.10 21.33 5.59
N GLY A 75 1.49 20.07 5.78
CA GLY A 75 2.44 19.67 6.82
C GLY A 75 1.85 19.65 8.22
N PHE A 76 0.52 19.57 8.38
CA PHE A 76 -0.13 19.40 9.68
C PHE A 76 0.03 17.97 10.22
N THR A 77 0.37 16.99 9.37
CA THR A 77 0.66 15.62 9.75
C THR A 77 2.17 15.35 9.79
N GLY A 78 2.56 14.18 10.32
CA GLY A 78 3.94 13.70 10.37
C GLY A 78 4.55 13.75 11.77
N THR A 79 5.63 13.01 11.96
CA THR A 79 6.40 13.00 13.20
C THR A 79 7.26 14.27 13.27
N THR A 80 7.39 14.85 14.47
CA THR A 80 8.21 16.06 14.72
C THR A 80 9.73 15.85 14.59
N SER A 81 10.20 14.64 14.34
CA SER A 81 11.55 14.43 13.89
C SER A 81 11.72 15.06 12.50
N ARG A 82 12.08 16.35 12.49
CA ARG A 82 12.91 16.90 11.43
C ARG A 82 14.22 16.11 11.45
N THR A 83 14.22 14.94 10.84
CA THR A 83 15.44 14.47 10.21
C THR A 83 15.72 15.54 9.17
N ARG A 84 16.61 16.48 9.52
CA ARG A 84 17.21 17.39 8.58
C ARG A 84 17.57 16.49 7.38
N VAL A 85 16.85 16.64 6.28
CA VAL A 85 17.36 16.20 4.99
C VAL A 85 18.68 16.92 4.91
N ALA A 86 19.77 16.20 5.15
CA ALA A 86 21.09 16.72 4.89
C ALA A 86 21.03 17.15 3.44
N SER A 87 21.03 18.46 3.24
CA SER A 87 21.20 19.08 1.95
C SER A 87 22.33 18.34 1.27
N ILE A 88 22.06 17.77 0.09
CA ILE A 88 23.05 17.21 -0.79
C ILE A 88 24.11 18.31 -0.99
N PRO A 89 25.37 18.14 -0.55
CA PRO A 89 26.41 19.10 -0.89
C PRO A 89 26.76 18.84 -2.35
N GLY A 90 26.38 19.73 -3.23
CA GLY A 90 26.80 19.62 -4.62
C GLY A 90 25.95 20.39 -5.63
N ALA A 91 25.80 21.69 -5.43
CA ALA A 91 25.61 22.62 -6.54
C ALA A 91 25.98 24.04 -6.08
N GLY A 92 27.16 24.48 -6.45
CA GLY A 92 27.43 25.92 -6.59
C GLY A 92 28.46 26.51 -5.65
N THR A 93 29.63 26.70 -6.18
CA THR A 93 30.58 27.83 -6.06
C THR A 93 31.28 28.12 -4.75
N GLY A 94 32.59 27.85 -4.74
CA GLY A 94 33.64 28.82 -4.41
C GLY A 94 34.00 29.03 -2.96
N ALA A 95 35.22 28.57 -2.61
CA ALA A 95 36.17 29.15 -1.69
C ALA A 95 35.81 29.29 -0.17
N GLU A 96 36.42 28.56 0.70
CA GLU A 96 37.62 28.95 1.47
C GLU A 96 38.01 27.88 2.46
N THR A 97 39.32 27.69 2.50
CA THR A 97 40.09 26.78 3.34
C THR A 97 40.24 27.31 4.78
N GLY A 98 40.01 26.43 5.77
CA GLY A 98 40.42 26.63 7.14
C GLY A 98 40.27 25.34 7.94
N PRO A 99 41.30 24.84 8.62
CA PRO A 99 41.26 23.58 9.37
C PRO A 99 40.54 23.77 10.71
N ALA A 100 39.50 23.00 10.97
CA ALA A 100 38.83 22.93 12.26
C ALA A 100 39.10 21.59 12.93
N GLU A 101 39.59 21.68 14.14
CA GLU A 101 39.89 20.63 15.10
C GLU A 101 38.70 19.70 15.40
N PRO A 102 38.95 18.45 15.82
CA PRO A 102 37.90 17.49 16.16
C PRO A 102 37.48 17.69 17.63
N THR A 103 36.35 18.36 17.85
CA THR A 103 35.71 18.33 19.16
C THR A 103 34.65 17.24 19.17
N ALA A 104 35.02 16.10 19.74
CA ALA A 104 34.10 15.02 20.05
C ALA A 104 33.19 15.43 21.21
N ALA A 105 31.94 15.81 20.88
CA ALA A 105 30.84 15.77 21.83
C ALA A 105 29.70 14.98 21.18
N ALA A 106 29.65 13.70 21.50
CA ALA A 106 28.54 12.84 21.20
C ALA A 106 27.29 13.34 21.95
N THR A 107 26.54 14.25 21.32
CA THR A 107 25.20 14.63 21.81
C THR A 107 24.29 13.44 21.57
N LYS A 108 23.98 12.69 22.62
CA LYS A 108 22.90 11.71 22.65
C LYS A 108 21.68 12.31 21.94
N PRO A 109 21.06 11.65 20.95
CA PRO A 109 19.80 12.11 20.40
C PRO A 109 18.80 12.11 21.54
N ALA A 110 18.22 13.28 21.83
CA ALA A 110 17.11 13.41 22.77
C ALA A 110 15.98 12.48 22.27
N ALA A 111 15.75 11.42 23.01
CA ALA A 111 14.63 10.52 22.79
C ALA A 111 13.36 11.35 22.91
N SER A 112 12.70 11.63 21.78
CA SER A 112 11.35 12.17 21.78
C SER A 112 10.43 11.08 22.31
N THR A 113 10.12 11.14 23.61
CA THR A 113 9.17 10.25 24.28
C THR A 113 7.77 10.60 23.79
N SER A 114 7.36 10.04 22.64
CA SER A 114 5.94 10.08 22.26
C SER A 114 5.22 9.01 23.09
N VAL A 115 4.02 9.32 23.58
CA VAL A 115 3.16 8.37 24.32
C VAL A 115 2.84 7.11 23.50
N LEU A 116 2.98 7.19 22.17
CA LEU A 116 2.84 6.05 21.26
C LEU A 116 4.07 5.16 21.20
N ALA A 117 5.27 5.66 21.56
CA ALA A 117 6.49 4.84 21.58
C ALA A 117 6.54 4.05 22.88
N THR A 118 6.01 2.82 22.88
CA THR A 118 6.07 1.93 24.04
C THR A 118 7.40 1.20 24.17
N THR A 119 8.14 1.06 23.05
CA THR A 119 9.40 0.33 22.98
C THR A 119 10.47 1.13 22.24
N SER A 120 11.68 1.20 22.82
CA SER A 120 12.85 1.78 22.16
C SER A 120 13.39 0.84 21.06
N PRO A 121 14.23 1.33 20.11
CA PRO A 121 14.88 0.46 19.13
C PRO A 121 15.68 -0.67 19.77
N ASP A 122 16.37 -0.38 20.88
CA ASP A 122 17.19 -1.36 21.61
C ASP A 122 16.33 -2.42 22.29
N GLU A 123 15.20 -2.03 22.88
CA GLU A 123 14.20 -2.97 23.43
C GLU A 123 13.61 -3.84 22.34
N ARG A 124 13.29 -3.30 21.16
CA ARG A 124 12.80 -4.09 20.04
C ARG A 124 13.83 -5.10 19.56
N ALA A 125 15.11 -4.71 19.47
CA ALA A 125 16.20 -5.63 19.14
C ALA A 125 16.35 -6.73 20.18
N ALA A 126 16.26 -6.39 21.48
CA ALA A 126 16.28 -7.37 22.56
C ALA A 126 15.08 -8.33 22.50
N PHE A 127 13.88 -7.83 22.19
CA PHE A 127 12.69 -8.67 21.95
C PHE A 127 12.88 -9.61 20.77
N ALA A 128 13.41 -9.10 19.64
CA ALA A 128 13.67 -9.92 18.46
C ALA A 128 14.66 -11.05 18.77
N THR A 129 15.71 -10.78 19.53
CA THR A 129 16.69 -11.78 19.97
C THR A 129 16.06 -12.80 20.93
N ARG A 130 15.22 -12.34 21.88
CA ARG A 130 14.56 -13.19 22.87
C ARG A 130 13.55 -14.16 22.26
N PHE A 131 12.74 -13.69 21.33
CA PHE A 131 11.64 -14.48 20.75
C PHE A 131 12.05 -15.22 19.48
N GLY A 132 13.06 -14.73 18.74
CA GLY A 132 13.58 -15.36 17.52
C GLY A 132 12.48 -15.77 16.56
N ASN A 133 12.47 -17.03 16.14
CA ASN A 133 11.49 -17.56 15.18
C ASN A 133 10.04 -17.57 15.68
N LYS A 134 9.78 -17.43 17.00
CA LYS A 134 8.42 -17.35 17.52
C LYS A 134 7.66 -16.12 17.06
N LEU A 135 8.38 -15.07 16.61
CA LEU A 135 7.76 -13.88 16.01
C LEU A 135 7.00 -14.17 14.71
N PHE A 136 7.39 -15.24 13.99
CA PHE A 136 6.69 -15.64 12.77
C PHE A 136 5.33 -16.29 13.04
N ILE A 137 5.08 -16.82 14.25
CA ILE A 137 3.82 -17.48 14.57
C ILE A 137 2.62 -16.55 14.39
N PRO A 138 2.54 -15.35 15.02
CA PRO A 138 1.45 -14.42 14.78
C PRO A 138 1.39 -13.93 13.31
N ALA A 139 2.54 -13.71 12.68
CA ALA A 139 2.58 -13.24 11.30
C ALA A 139 1.99 -14.25 10.31
N LEU A 140 2.25 -15.56 10.51
CA LEU A 140 1.73 -16.63 9.67
C LEU A 140 0.24 -16.91 9.88
N VAL A 141 -0.32 -16.53 11.02
CA VAL A 141 -1.77 -16.70 11.29
C VAL A 141 -2.60 -15.98 10.22
N VAL A 142 -2.21 -14.76 9.81
CA VAL A 142 -2.97 -13.97 8.83
C VAL A 142 -3.12 -14.70 7.49
N PRO A 143 -2.03 -15.08 6.78
CA PRO A 143 -2.15 -15.75 5.49
C PRO A 143 -2.79 -17.16 5.62
N VAL A 144 -2.49 -17.90 6.69
CA VAL A 144 -3.07 -19.24 6.89
C VAL A 144 -4.59 -19.15 7.05
N VAL A 145 -5.07 -18.27 7.93
CA VAL A 145 -6.52 -18.08 8.13
C VAL A 145 -7.18 -17.51 6.87
N ALA A 146 -6.53 -16.57 6.17
CA ALA A 146 -7.06 -16.03 4.92
C ALA A 146 -7.27 -17.13 3.87
N VAL A 147 -6.28 -18.02 3.69
CA VAL A 147 -6.40 -19.16 2.76
C VAL A 147 -7.48 -20.14 3.22
N LEU A 148 -7.51 -20.50 4.51
CA LEU A 148 -8.53 -21.41 5.04
C LEU A 148 -9.94 -20.86 4.84
N VAL A 149 -10.17 -19.59 5.15
CA VAL A 149 -11.49 -18.97 4.98
C VAL A 149 -11.84 -18.80 3.50
N ALA A 150 -10.88 -18.45 2.64
CA ALA A 150 -11.11 -18.30 1.22
C ALA A 150 -11.46 -19.63 0.53
N THR A 151 -10.85 -20.74 0.97
CA THR A 151 -11.07 -22.08 0.38
C THR A 151 -12.24 -22.83 1.00
N LEU A 152 -12.34 -22.82 2.33
CA LEU A 152 -13.37 -23.58 3.07
C LEU A 152 -14.64 -22.76 3.32
N GLY A 153 -14.54 -21.44 3.41
CA GLY A 153 -15.66 -20.55 3.72
C GLY A 153 -16.85 -20.69 2.76
N PRO A 154 -16.64 -20.73 1.43
CA PRO A 154 -17.71 -20.94 0.48
C PRO A 154 -18.41 -22.31 0.57
N LEU A 155 -17.76 -23.30 1.17
CA LEU A 155 -18.32 -24.65 1.36
C LEU A 155 -19.22 -24.75 2.60
N VAL A 156 -19.15 -23.74 3.50
CA VAL A 156 -19.94 -23.73 4.74
C VAL A 156 -21.26 -23.03 4.50
N SER A 157 -22.36 -23.76 4.68
CA SER A 157 -23.73 -23.22 4.64
C SER A 157 -24.43 -23.48 5.99
N ILE A 158 -25.24 -22.52 6.42
CA ILE A 158 -26.07 -22.62 7.63
C ILE A 158 -27.51 -22.38 7.20
N GLY A 159 -28.37 -23.38 7.42
CA GLY A 159 -29.77 -23.30 7.05
C GLY A 159 -30.03 -23.21 5.52
N GLY A 160 -29.10 -23.71 4.70
CA GLY A 160 -29.19 -23.65 3.22
C GLY A 160 -28.63 -22.37 2.59
N GLU A 161 -28.26 -21.38 3.41
CA GLU A 161 -27.65 -20.13 2.94
C GLU A 161 -26.12 -20.17 3.14
N PRO A 162 -25.32 -19.65 2.20
CA PRO A 162 -23.87 -19.59 2.35
C PRO A 162 -23.49 -18.69 3.53
N LEU A 163 -22.56 -19.15 4.35
CA LEU A 163 -22.11 -18.41 5.55
C LEU A 163 -21.49 -17.07 5.17
N LEU A 164 -20.72 -17.01 4.09
CA LEU A 164 -20.02 -15.81 3.61
C LEU A 164 -20.74 -15.22 2.40
N ALA A 165 -20.77 -13.88 2.33
CA ALA A 165 -21.24 -13.19 1.14
C ALA A 165 -20.32 -13.48 -0.05
N GLU A 166 -20.91 -13.59 -1.23
CA GLU A 166 -20.19 -13.89 -2.47
C GLU A 166 -19.09 -12.85 -2.72
N GLY A 167 -17.87 -13.31 -3.01
CA GLY A 167 -16.68 -12.46 -3.19
C GLY A 167 -16.06 -11.89 -1.91
N SER A 168 -16.67 -12.08 -0.71
CA SER A 168 -16.14 -11.53 0.54
C SER A 168 -15.19 -12.47 1.30
N ALA A 169 -15.04 -13.72 0.88
CA ALA A 169 -14.34 -14.77 1.62
C ALA A 169 -12.87 -14.40 1.94
N THR A 170 -12.12 -13.90 0.96
CA THR A 170 -10.72 -13.51 1.15
C THR A 170 -10.58 -12.34 2.13
N LEU A 171 -11.39 -11.29 1.97
CA LEU A 171 -11.35 -10.11 2.82
C LEU A 171 -11.77 -10.44 4.25
N THR A 172 -12.82 -11.26 4.42
CA THR A 172 -13.27 -11.77 5.71
C THR A 172 -12.18 -12.62 6.37
N GLY A 173 -11.53 -13.49 5.59
CA GLY A 173 -10.41 -14.30 6.06
C GLY A 173 -9.22 -13.47 6.53
N LEU A 174 -8.85 -12.42 5.81
CA LEU A 174 -7.81 -11.46 6.22
C LEU A 174 -8.20 -10.74 7.52
N GLY A 175 -9.47 -10.34 7.66
CA GLY A 175 -9.96 -9.69 8.87
C GLY A 175 -9.92 -10.61 10.09
N ILE A 176 -10.48 -11.80 9.99
CA ILE A 176 -10.43 -12.81 11.05
C ILE A 176 -8.98 -13.16 11.37
N GLY A 177 -8.16 -13.40 10.35
CA GLY A 177 -6.74 -13.70 10.50
C GLY A 177 -5.99 -12.61 11.25
N SER A 178 -6.27 -11.33 10.96
CA SER A 178 -5.65 -10.20 11.64
C SER A 178 -6.02 -10.13 13.12
N VAL A 179 -7.30 -10.33 13.47
CA VAL A 179 -7.76 -10.38 14.86
C VAL A 179 -7.11 -11.54 15.60
N LEU A 180 -7.13 -12.73 15.00
CA LEU A 180 -6.49 -13.92 15.60
C LEU A 180 -4.98 -13.75 15.74
N ALA A 181 -4.31 -13.11 14.77
CA ALA A 181 -2.89 -12.82 14.85
C ALA A 181 -2.56 -11.91 16.05
N VAL A 182 -3.38 -10.88 16.29
CA VAL A 182 -3.22 -10.02 17.49
C VAL A 182 -3.41 -10.83 18.77
N VAL A 183 -4.43 -11.68 18.84
CA VAL A 183 -4.68 -12.55 20.01
C VAL A 183 -3.48 -13.47 20.23
N VAL A 184 -3.02 -14.17 19.18
CA VAL A 184 -1.84 -15.06 19.25
C VAL A 184 -0.59 -14.26 19.64
N ALA A 185 -0.39 -13.05 19.10
CA ALA A 185 0.72 -12.19 19.48
C ALA A 185 0.69 -11.83 20.97
N VAL A 186 -0.48 -11.51 21.53
CA VAL A 186 -0.63 -11.23 22.97
C VAL A 186 -0.25 -12.45 23.81
N PHE A 187 -0.67 -13.65 23.44
CA PHE A 187 -0.29 -14.86 24.15
C PHE A 187 1.18 -15.23 24.03
N VAL A 188 1.77 -15.08 22.85
CA VAL A 188 3.17 -15.43 22.58
C VAL A 188 4.13 -14.40 23.15
N LEU A 189 3.85 -13.11 22.94
CA LEU A 189 4.77 -12.01 23.27
C LEU A 189 4.55 -11.46 24.69
N ARG A 190 3.37 -11.72 25.27
CA ARG A 190 3.00 -11.27 26.62
C ARG A 190 3.34 -9.79 26.87
N PRO A 191 2.71 -8.88 26.13
CA PRO A 191 2.97 -7.45 26.25
C PRO A 191 2.62 -6.94 27.67
N PRO A 192 3.27 -5.86 28.13
CA PRO A 192 3.08 -5.33 29.49
C PRO A 192 1.69 -4.74 29.76
N GLY A 193 0.85 -4.55 28.72
CA GLY A 193 -0.49 -4.00 28.88
C GLY A 193 -1.40 -4.27 27.69
N ILE A 194 -2.71 -4.29 27.94
CA ILE A 194 -3.76 -4.55 26.93
C ILE A 194 -3.75 -3.46 25.83
N ALA A 195 -3.36 -2.22 26.14
CA ALA A 195 -3.29 -1.12 25.18
C ALA A 195 -2.03 -1.16 24.30
N THR A 196 -1.06 -2.05 24.57
CA THR A 196 0.21 -2.14 23.83
C THR A 196 -0.01 -2.38 22.33
N PRO A 197 -0.87 -3.31 21.87
CA PRO A 197 -1.11 -3.51 20.44
C PRO A 197 -1.63 -2.25 19.74
N ILE A 198 -2.52 -1.48 20.37
CA ILE A 198 -3.08 -0.24 19.80
C ILE A 198 -1.99 0.84 19.71
N ARG A 199 -1.16 0.97 20.74
CA ARG A 199 -0.07 1.95 20.78
C ARG A 199 1.00 1.63 19.74
N GLU A 200 1.45 0.39 19.64
CA GLU A 200 2.42 -0.04 18.62
C GLU A 200 1.85 0.06 17.21
N GLY A 201 0.58 -0.33 17.00
CA GLY A 201 -0.13 -0.11 15.76
C GLY A 201 -0.22 1.36 15.39
N GLY A 202 -0.53 2.24 16.34
CA GLY A 202 -0.53 3.69 16.15
C GLY A 202 0.86 4.24 15.80
N ARG A 203 1.91 3.73 16.41
CA ARG A 203 3.32 4.07 16.06
C ARG A 203 3.64 3.70 14.62
N LEU A 204 3.28 2.48 14.21
CA LEU A 204 3.48 2.02 12.83
C LEU A 204 2.65 2.84 11.83
N LEU A 205 1.40 3.15 12.14
CA LEU A 205 0.56 4.02 11.31
C LEU A 205 1.18 5.41 11.15
N GLN A 206 1.72 6.00 12.21
CA GLN A 206 2.42 7.29 12.09
C GLN A 206 3.70 7.20 11.26
N ALA A 207 4.41 6.07 11.29
CA ALA A 207 5.58 5.85 10.43
C ALA A 207 5.18 5.77 8.94
N ILE A 208 4.04 5.15 8.62
CA ILE A 208 3.45 5.11 7.28
C ILE A 208 2.95 6.52 6.88
N GLY A 209 2.28 7.21 7.82
CA GLY A 209 1.76 8.56 7.65
C GLY A 209 0.77 8.67 6.47
N TRP A 210 0.89 9.75 5.70
CA TRP A 210 0.03 10.04 4.55
C TRP A 210 0.10 8.98 3.44
N ALA A 211 1.16 8.15 3.40
CA ALA A 211 1.28 7.09 2.41
C ALA A 211 0.14 6.04 2.51
N ALA A 212 -0.56 5.98 3.65
CA ALA A 212 -1.76 5.17 3.83
C ALA A 212 -2.91 5.54 2.86
N LEU A 213 -2.96 6.79 2.37
CA LEU A 213 -3.97 7.24 1.40
C LEU A 213 -3.59 6.96 -0.06
N LEU A 214 -2.32 6.71 -0.37
CA LEU A 214 -1.87 6.56 -1.75
C LEU A 214 -2.64 5.49 -2.54
N PRO A 215 -2.89 4.27 -2.02
CA PRO A 215 -3.63 3.26 -2.77
C PRO A 215 -5.02 3.75 -3.20
N GLN A 216 -5.73 4.46 -2.31
CA GLN A 216 -7.06 5.01 -2.60
C GLN A 216 -6.99 6.13 -3.65
N MET A 217 -6.04 7.04 -3.52
CA MET A 217 -5.83 8.14 -4.46
C MET A 217 -5.50 7.61 -5.87
N LEU A 218 -4.62 6.61 -5.95
CA LEU A 218 -4.20 6.02 -7.22
C LEU A 218 -5.33 5.23 -7.90
N SER A 219 -6.16 4.52 -7.12
CA SER A 219 -7.35 3.86 -7.65
C SER A 219 -8.36 4.88 -8.22
N THR A 220 -8.56 6.00 -7.52
CA THR A 220 -9.42 7.09 -8.00
C THR A 220 -8.88 7.71 -9.29
N LEU A 221 -7.56 7.93 -9.36
CA LEU A 221 -6.90 8.44 -10.57
C LEU A 221 -7.11 7.51 -11.76
N GLY A 222 -7.05 6.19 -11.56
CA GLY A 222 -7.35 5.20 -12.59
C GLY A 222 -8.76 5.33 -13.16
N ILE A 223 -9.76 5.52 -12.30
CA ILE A 223 -11.16 5.75 -12.72
C ILE A 223 -11.28 7.06 -13.52
N VAL A 224 -10.67 8.14 -13.04
CA VAL A 224 -10.67 9.44 -13.75
C VAL A 224 -10.04 9.31 -15.13
N PHE A 225 -8.92 8.63 -15.26
CA PHE A 225 -8.25 8.41 -16.55
C PHE A 225 -9.10 7.58 -17.51
N THR A 226 -9.79 6.55 -17.00
CA THR A 226 -10.72 5.76 -17.81
C THR A 226 -11.89 6.62 -18.31
N GLN A 227 -12.48 7.44 -17.45
CA GLN A 227 -13.59 8.35 -17.81
C GLN A 227 -13.13 9.47 -18.77
N ALA A 228 -11.88 9.92 -18.66
CA ALA A 228 -11.28 10.92 -19.56
C ALA A 228 -10.88 10.36 -20.94
N GLY A 229 -11.10 9.07 -21.21
CA GLY A 229 -10.79 8.45 -22.50
C GLY A 229 -9.28 8.29 -22.75
N VAL A 230 -8.47 8.26 -21.70
CA VAL A 230 -7.01 8.08 -21.83
C VAL A 230 -6.67 6.78 -22.55
N GLY A 231 -7.46 5.70 -22.35
CA GLY A 231 -7.29 4.45 -23.06
C GLY A 231 -7.39 4.61 -24.59
N ASP A 232 -8.40 5.34 -25.07
CA ASP A 232 -8.61 5.59 -26.51
C ASP A 232 -7.47 6.43 -27.09
N ALA A 233 -7.04 7.48 -26.37
CA ALA A 233 -5.91 8.32 -26.79
C ALA A 233 -4.61 7.51 -26.91
N VAL A 234 -4.30 6.69 -25.89
CA VAL A 234 -3.16 5.78 -25.90
C VAL A 234 -3.27 4.77 -27.04
N GLY A 235 -4.45 4.16 -27.22
CA GLY A 235 -4.73 3.22 -28.32
C GLY A 235 -4.47 3.84 -29.70
N THR A 236 -4.87 5.09 -29.91
CA THR A 236 -4.63 5.83 -31.17
C THR A 236 -3.13 6.04 -31.41
N ILE A 237 -2.39 6.48 -30.39
CA ILE A 237 -0.93 6.67 -30.49
C ILE A 237 -0.24 5.34 -30.81
N ILE A 238 -0.61 4.28 -30.13
CA ILE A 238 0.03 2.96 -30.30
C ILE A 238 -0.26 2.38 -31.68
N LYS A 239 -1.50 2.49 -32.18
CA LYS A 239 -1.84 2.06 -33.54
C LYS A 239 -1.02 2.78 -34.62
N SER A 240 -0.60 4.02 -34.38
CA SER A 240 0.26 4.76 -35.32
C SER A 240 1.72 4.32 -35.30
N ILE A 241 2.18 3.73 -34.20
CA ILE A 241 3.58 3.32 -33.99
C ILE A 241 3.76 1.81 -34.23
N LEU A 242 2.70 1.01 -34.00
CA LEU A 242 2.77 -0.44 -34.09
C LEU A 242 2.88 -0.87 -35.55
N PRO A 243 3.95 -1.62 -35.95
CA PRO A 243 4.02 -2.19 -37.29
C PRO A 243 2.84 -3.14 -37.51
N GLY A 244 2.06 -2.88 -38.58
CA GLY A 244 0.89 -3.67 -38.89
C GLY A 244 1.23 -5.16 -39.03
N GLY A 245 0.55 -6.04 -38.27
CA GLY A 245 0.68 -7.49 -38.38
C GLY A 245 1.76 -8.16 -37.52
N SER A 246 2.50 -7.44 -36.68
CA SER A 246 3.51 -8.06 -35.79
C SER A 246 2.93 -8.39 -34.40
N LEU A 247 2.62 -9.66 -34.15
CA LEU A 247 2.18 -10.16 -32.86
C LEU A 247 3.20 -9.89 -31.75
N ILE A 248 4.49 -10.14 -32.01
CA ILE A 248 5.56 -9.93 -31.03
C ILE A 248 5.61 -8.47 -30.61
N ALA A 249 5.52 -7.53 -31.57
CA ALA A 249 5.52 -6.11 -31.27
C ALA A 249 4.31 -5.71 -30.42
N ALA A 250 3.13 -6.26 -30.71
CA ALA A 250 1.91 -6.01 -29.94
C ALA A 250 2.02 -6.51 -28.48
N VAL A 251 2.55 -7.71 -28.27
CA VAL A 251 2.81 -8.29 -26.94
C VAL A 251 3.81 -7.44 -26.15
N VAL A 252 4.94 -7.07 -26.78
CA VAL A 252 5.98 -6.24 -26.15
C VAL A 252 5.41 -4.87 -25.76
N VAL A 253 4.69 -4.21 -26.66
CA VAL A 253 4.10 -2.88 -26.40
C VAL A 253 3.04 -2.96 -25.29
N TYR A 254 2.23 -4.02 -25.25
CA TYR A 254 1.25 -4.21 -24.19
C TYR A 254 1.92 -4.43 -22.83
N CYS A 255 2.88 -5.34 -22.71
CA CYS A 255 3.57 -5.60 -21.46
C CYS A 255 4.40 -4.41 -20.95
N LEU A 256 5.14 -3.73 -21.86
CA LEU A 256 5.87 -2.51 -21.52
C LEU A 256 4.91 -1.39 -21.13
N GLY A 257 3.80 -1.25 -21.85
CA GLY A 257 2.78 -0.26 -21.55
C GLY A 257 2.15 -0.49 -20.17
N MET A 258 1.81 -1.74 -19.84
CA MET A 258 1.33 -2.12 -18.50
C MET A 258 2.33 -1.74 -17.41
N ALA A 259 3.62 -2.07 -17.59
CA ALA A 259 4.67 -1.72 -16.63
C ALA A 259 4.85 -0.20 -16.52
N LEU A 260 4.93 0.52 -17.66
CA LEU A 260 5.15 1.96 -17.70
C LEU A 260 3.99 2.74 -17.06
N PHE A 261 2.74 2.41 -17.42
CA PHE A 261 1.57 3.02 -16.79
C PHE A 261 1.56 2.76 -15.27
N THR A 262 1.91 1.55 -14.86
CA THR A 262 2.00 1.22 -13.44
C THR A 262 3.12 2.00 -12.74
N ILE A 263 4.26 2.23 -13.38
CA ILE A 263 5.33 3.09 -12.83
C ILE A 263 4.82 4.50 -12.57
N ILE A 264 4.04 5.06 -13.51
CA ILE A 264 3.48 6.40 -13.40
C ILE A 264 2.37 6.45 -12.36
N MET A 265 1.43 5.49 -12.40
CA MET A 265 0.24 5.47 -11.56
C MET A 265 0.47 4.83 -10.20
N GLY A 266 1.55 4.05 -10.01
CA GLY A 266 1.86 3.34 -8.78
C GLY A 266 0.96 2.12 -8.48
N ASN A 267 0.05 1.75 -9.39
CA ASN A 267 -0.91 0.67 -9.17
C ASN A 267 -1.26 -0.04 -10.48
N ALA A 268 -0.98 -1.34 -10.55
CA ALA A 268 -1.28 -2.14 -11.73
C ALA A 268 -2.80 -2.27 -11.99
N PHE A 269 -3.64 -2.29 -10.95
CA PHE A 269 -5.09 -2.34 -11.11
C PHE A 269 -5.65 -1.06 -11.73
N ALA A 270 -5.03 0.10 -11.49
CA ALA A 270 -5.40 1.35 -12.11
C ALA A 270 -4.94 1.45 -13.58
N ALA A 271 -3.77 0.88 -13.89
CA ALA A 271 -3.24 0.82 -15.25
C ALA A 271 -4.00 -0.17 -16.14
N PHE A 272 -4.50 -1.25 -15.57
CA PHE A 272 -5.09 -2.37 -16.29
C PHE A 272 -6.29 -1.99 -17.19
N PRO A 273 -7.32 -1.27 -16.71
CA PRO A 273 -8.45 -0.91 -17.58
C PRO A 273 -8.02 -0.07 -18.78
N ILE A 274 -7.07 0.85 -18.59
CA ILE A 274 -6.55 1.74 -19.62
C ILE A 274 -5.85 0.94 -20.71
N MET A 275 -4.91 0.09 -20.33
CA MET A 275 -4.11 -0.70 -21.26
C MET A 275 -4.91 -1.83 -21.92
N THR A 276 -5.89 -2.37 -21.21
CA THR A 276 -6.82 -3.36 -21.77
C THR A 276 -7.70 -2.74 -22.85
N ALA A 277 -8.23 -1.54 -22.62
CA ALA A 277 -9.01 -0.82 -23.63
C ALA A 277 -8.14 -0.35 -24.80
N ALA A 278 -6.91 0.09 -24.54
CA ALA A 278 -6.01 0.63 -25.57
C ALA A 278 -5.45 -0.44 -26.51
N ILE A 279 -5.01 -1.58 -25.98
CA ILE A 279 -4.27 -2.61 -26.70
C ILE A 279 -4.82 -4.02 -26.45
N GLY A 280 -5.00 -4.36 -25.17
CA GLY A 280 -5.30 -5.74 -24.77
C GLY A 280 -6.49 -6.31 -25.52
N TRP A 281 -7.62 -5.62 -25.51
CA TRP A 281 -8.82 -6.08 -26.19
C TRP A 281 -8.78 -5.87 -27.72
N PRO A 282 -8.56 -4.63 -28.25
CA PRO A 282 -8.71 -4.39 -29.69
C PRO A 282 -7.59 -4.99 -30.54
N VAL A 283 -6.39 -5.12 -29.99
CA VAL A 283 -5.24 -5.60 -30.77
C VAL A 283 -4.95 -7.07 -30.48
N LEU A 284 -4.75 -7.44 -29.21
CA LEU A 284 -4.32 -8.80 -28.86
C LEU A 284 -5.48 -9.81 -28.93
N VAL A 285 -6.68 -9.44 -28.41
CA VAL A 285 -7.82 -10.35 -28.43
C VAL A 285 -8.50 -10.33 -29.79
N GLN A 286 -8.96 -9.16 -30.27
CA GLN A 286 -9.74 -9.08 -31.53
C GLN A 286 -8.85 -9.14 -32.77
N GLY A 287 -7.63 -8.57 -32.73
CA GLY A 287 -6.76 -8.48 -33.89
C GLY A 287 -5.94 -9.74 -34.15
N PHE A 288 -5.49 -10.41 -33.10
CA PHE A 288 -4.66 -11.63 -33.17
C PHE A 288 -5.34 -12.91 -32.64
N ASP A 289 -6.65 -12.83 -32.31
CA ASP A 289 -7.46 -13.95 -31.80
C ASP A 289 -6.87 -14.61 -30.54
N GLY A 290 -6.22 -13.81 -29.69
CA GLY A 290 -5.54 -14.28 -28.49
C GLY A 290 -6.53 -14.60 -27.34
N ASN A 291 -6.13 -15.51 -26.44
CA ASN A 291 -6.92 -15.90 -25.29
C ASN A 291 -7.04 -14.76 -24.28
N PRO A 292 -8.24 -14.19 -24.05
CA PRO A 292 -8.43 -13.04 -23.15
C PRO A 292 -7.94 -13.30 -21.71
N ALA A 293 -8.23 -14.51 -21.19
CA ALA A 293 -7.87 -14.85 -19.81
C ALA A 293 -6.35 -14.84 -19.60
N ALA A 294 -5.59 -15.43 -20.55
CA ALA A 294 -4.14 -15.45 -20.52
C ALA A 294 -3.55 -14.03 -20.70
N ILE A 295 -4.04 -13.27 -21.69
CA ILE A 295 -3.57 -11.91 -21.98
C ILE A 295 -3.74 -11.01 -20.75
N PHE A 296 -4.93 -11.04 -20.13
CA PHE A 296 -5.22 -10.15 -19.02
C PHE A 296 -4.50 -10.56 -17.73
N ALA A 297 -4.41 -11.87 -17.45
CA ALA A 297 -3.64 -12.35 -16.30
C ALA A 297 -2.15 -11.99 -16.41
N ILE A 298 -1.53 -12.28 -17.56
CA ILE A 298 -0.10 -11.98 -17.76
C ILE A 298 0.13 -10.47 -17.89
N GLY A 299 -0.80 -9.72 -18.48
CA GLY A 299 -0.79 -8.26 -18.49
C GLY A 299 -0.74 -7.66 -17.08
N MET A 300 -1.53 -8.20 -16.15
CA MET A 300 -1.46 -7.82 -14.74
C MET A 300 -0.10 -8.13 -14.12
N LEU A 301 0.48 -9.31 -14.41
CA LEU A 301 1.84 -9.67 -13.93
C LEU A 301 2.90 -8.72 -14.50
N ALA A 302 2.79 -8.33 -15.76
CA ALA A 302 3.65 -7.30 -16.36
C ALA A 302 3.49 -5.95 -15.66
N GLY A 303 2.25 -5.56 -15.31
CA GLY A 303 1.97 -4.38 -14.50
C GLY A 303 2.63 -4.44 -13.12
N PHE A 304 2.59 -5.59 -12.44
CA PHE A 304 3.27 -5.75 -11.16
C PHE A 304 4.79 -5.57 -11.25
N CYS A 305 5.42 -5.89 -12.37
CA CYS A 305 6.83 -5.53 -12.58
C CYS A 305 7.05 -4.01 -12.48
N GLY A 306 6.10 -3.21 -12.95
CA GLY A 306 6.10 -1.76 -12.77
C GLY A 306 5.96 -1.32 -11.31
N THR A 307 5.14 -2.01 -10.49
CA THR A 307 5.00 -1.67 -9.06
C THR A 307 6.30 -1.84 -8.28
N LEU A 308 7.14 -2.81 -8.66
CA LEU A 308 8.41 -3.09 -7.98
C LEU A 308 9.44 -1.98 -8.13
N VAL A 309 9.34 -1.16 -9.20
CA VAL A 309 10.38 -0.18 -9.55
C VAL A 309 9.95 1.27 -9.32
N THR A 310 8.77 1.50 -8.76
CA THR A 310 8.25 2.86 -8.55
C THR A 310 8.01 3.19 -7.09
N PRO A 311 8.42 4.40 -6.61
CA PRO A 311 8.04 4.86 -5.28
C PRO A 311 6.54 5.19 -5.16
N MET A 312 5.84 5.37 -6.29
CA MET A 312 4.39 5.61 -6.30
C MET A 312 3.62 4.40 -5.75
N ALA A 313 4.13 3.18 -5.91
CA ALA A 313 3.62 1.98 -5.25
C ALA A 313 4.09 1.92 -3.78
N ALA A 314 3.70 2.93 -2.99
CA ALA A 314 4.21 3.15 -1.64
C ALA A 314 3.96 1.97 -0.71
N ASN A 315 2.84 1.28 -0.83
CA ASN A 315 2.48 0.09 -0.05
C ASN A 315 3.47 -1.07 -0.23
N PHE A 316 4.09 -1.21 -1.41
CA PHE A 316 5.08 -2.24 -1.68
C PHE A 316 6.52 -1.81 -1.38
N ASN A 317 6.82 -0.51 -1.47
CA ASN A 317 8.18 0.01 -1.48
C ASN A 317 8.50 0.91 -0.28
N LEU A 318 7.74 1.99 -0.08
CA LEU A 318 8.03 2.97 0.96
C LEU A 318 7.52 2.54 2.34
N VAL A 319 6.36 1.89 2.39
CA VAL A 319 5.77 1.41 3.65
C VAL A 319 6.67 0.34 4.30
N PRO A 320 7.11 -0.72 3.60
CA PRO A 320 8.06 -1.68 4.17
C PRO A 320 9.36 -1.02 4.64
N ALA A 321 9.92 -0.08 3.86
CA ALA A 321 11.12 0.65 4.25
C ALA A 321 10.93 1.47 5.53
N ALA A 322 9.74 2.10 5.69
CA ALA A 322 9.39 2.85 6.89
C ALA A 322 9.18 1.94 8.10
N LEU A 323 8.47 0.80 7.93
CA LEU A 323 8.20 -0.16 9.00
C LEU A 323 9.46 -0.85 9.50
N LEU A 324 10.41 -1.12 8.61
CA LEU A 324 11.70 -1.73 8.94
C LEU A 324 12.76 -0.68 9.36
N GLU A 325 12.39 0.59 9.44
CA GLU A 325 13.28 1.71 9.82
C GLU A 325 14.56 1.74 8.98
N MET A 326 14.44 1.43 7.68
CA MET A 326 15.59 1.36 6.77
C MET A 326 16.23 2.74 6.57
N ARG A 327 17.57 2.78 6.52
CA ARG A 327 18.33 4.01 6.24
C ARG A 327 18.06 4.54 4.83
N ASP A 328 18.00 3.64 3.86
CA ASP A 328 17.66 3.96 2.46
C ASP A 328 16.19 3.63 2.18
N LYS A 329 15.35 4.65 2.08
CA LYS A 329 13.91 4.50 1.79
C LYS A 329 13.64 3.90 0.41
N TYR A 330 14.58 4.02 -0.51
CA TYR A 330 14.51 3.44 -1.86
C TYR A 330 15.25 2.10 -1.97
N GLY A 331 15.77 1.58 -0.85
CA GLY A 331 16.46 0.28 -0.80
C GLY A 331 15.66 -0.86 -1.41
N PRO A 332 14.37 -1.04 -1.07
CA PRO A 332 13.53 -2.07 -1.69
C PRO A 332 13.44 -1.94 -3.21
N ILE A 333 13.23 -0.72 -3.73
CA ILE A 333 13.16 -0.47 -5.18
C ILE A 333 14.46 -0.89 -5.86
N LYS A 334 15.61 -0.41 -5.35
CA LYS A 334 16.93 -0.71 -5.93
C LYS A 334 17.21 -2.21 -5.98
N ALA A 335 16.82 -2.95 -4.94
CA ALA A 335 16.98 -4.39 -4.87
C ALA A 335 16.07 -5.14 -5.83
N GLN A 336 14.89 -4.58 -6.15
CA GLN A 336 13.87 -5.24 -6.98
C GLN A 336 14.02 -4.97 -8.48
N ILE A 337 14.70 -3.88 -8.90
CA ILE A 337 14.87 -3.51 -10.31
C ILE A 337 15.37 -4.68 -11.19
N PRO A 338 16.44 -5.41 -10.85
CA PRO A 338 16.93 -6.51 -11.70
C PRO A 338 15.88 -7.62 -11.86
N THR A 339 15.21 -7.98 -10.77
CA THR A 339 14.17 -9.01 -10.77
C THR A 339 12.97 -8.58 -11.61
N ALA A 340 12.53 -7.32 -11.47
CA ALA A 340 11.42 -6.78 -12.24
C ALA A 340 11.70 -6.77 -13.74
N ALA A 341 12.92 -6.41 -14.15
CA ALA A 341 13.32 -6.40 -15.55
C ALA A 341 13.30 -7.82 -16.16
N ILE A 342 13.88 -8.81 -15.45
CA ILE A 342 13.88 -10.20 -15.89
C ILE A 342 12.45 -10.74 -15.99
N LEU A 343 11.63 -10.52 -14.95
CA LEU A 343 10.23 -10.98 -14.93
C LEU A 343 9.39 -10.34 -16.04
N LEU A 344 9.65 -9.07 -16.37
CA LEU A 344 8.94 -8.41 -17.46
C LEU A 344 9.23 -9.08 -18.80
N VAL A 345 10.49 -9.42 -19.08
CA VAL A 345 10.88 -10.16 -20.29
C VAL A 345 10.27 -11.56 -20.30
N VAL A 346 10.30 -12.25 -19.17
CA VAL A 346 9.66 -13.58 -19.03
C VAL A 346 8.16 -13.49 -19.29
N ASN A 347 7.47 -12.46 -18.75
CA ASN A 347 6.03 -12.26 -18.98
C ASN A 347 5.71 -12.03 -20.47
N MET A 348 6.57 -11.32 -21.21
CA MET A 348 6.42 -11.17 -22.67
C MET A 348 6.51 -12.52 -23.38
N GLY A 349 7.51 -13.34 -23.03
CA GLY A 349 7.68 -14.68 -23.60
C GLY A 349 6.52 -15.62 -23.24
N VAL A 350 6.10 -15.62 -21.97
CA VAL A 350 4.97 -16.45 -21.51
C VAL A 350 3.66 -16.01 -22.18
N MET A 351 3.43 -14.72 -22.33
CA MET A 351 2.23 -14.22 -23.03
C MET A 351 2.20 -14.68 -24.48
N TYR A 352 3.33 -14.58 -25.18
CA TYR A 352 3.43 -15.03 -26.55
C TYR A 352 3.18 -16.53 -26.72
N LEU A 353 3.63 -17.36 -25.78
CA LEU A 353 3.51 -18.83 -25.86
C LEU A 353 2.18 -19.37 -25.34
N VAL A 354 1.51 -18.69 -24.41
CA VAL A 354 0.32 -19.21 -23.71
C VAL A 354 -0.97 -18.55 -24.20
N ALA A 355 -0.88 -17.33 -24.72
CA ALA A 355 -2.06 -16.61 -25.15
C ALA A 355 -2.36 -16.80 -26.65
N PHE A 356 -1.39 -17.26 -27.41
CA PHE A 356 -1.45 -17.47 -28.85
C PHE A 356 -0.93 -18.84 -29.23
#